data_8c44384951966b9b529ae509855a9afa
#
_entry.id   8c44384951966b9b529ae509855a9afa
#
_cell.length_a   1.000
_cell.length_b   1.000
_cell.length_c   1.000
_cell.angle_alpha   90.00
_cell.angle_beta   90.00
_cell.angle_gamma   90.00
#
_symmetry.space_group_name_H-M   'P 1'
#
loop_
_entity.id
_entity.type
_entity.pdbx_description
1 polymer ?
#
loop_
_entity_poly.entity_id
_entity_poly.type
_entity_poly.pdbx_seq_one_letter_code
_entity_poly.pdbx_strand_id
1 'polypeptide(L)'
;MKYAVLLCDGMADLPREDIGGTPMSVAHKPNMDKLAKVSRVGLVKTVEDNLKPGSDVANLSVLGYDPAIYYSGRSPLEAGSIGIDMKPTDVSFRTNLVTLSDEPVYEDKTILDYCADEIGRAHV
;
A
#
# COMPACT_ATOMS: atom_id res chain seq x y z
N MET A 1 1.92 6.69 28.66
CA MET A 1 2.59 5.61 27.92
C MET A 1 2.78 6.09 26.50
N LYS A 2 3.91 5.82 25.86
CA LYS A 2 4.18 6.21 24.46
C LYS A 2 4.23 4.94 23.62
N TYR A 3 3.62 5.00 22.44
CA TYR A 3 3.62 3.91 21.46
C TYR A 3 4.32 4.38 20.20
N ALA A 4 5.08 3.49 19.57
CA ALA A 4 5.69 3.72 18.28
C ALA A 4 5.37 2.53 17.38
N VAL A 5 4.82 2.79 16.21
CA VAL A 5 4.57 1.79 15.17
C VAL A 5 5.57 2.05 14.05
N LEU A 6 6.46 1.08 13.82
CA LEU A 6 7.35 1.10 12.67
C LEU A 6 6.78 0.17 11.61
N LEU A 7 6.15 0.75 10.60
CA LEU A 7 5.53 0.01 9.50
C LEU A 7 6.51 -0.13 8.34
N CYS A 8 6.95 -1.37 8.09
CA CYS A 8 7.79 -1.71 6.94
C CYS A 8 6.87 -2.20 5.80
N ASP A 9 6.29 -1.25 5.08
CA ASP A 9 5.36 -1.54 3.97
C ASP A 9 6.11 -2.27 2.83
N GLY A 10 5.49 -3.32 2.29
CA GLY A 10 6.06 -4.12 1.21
C GLY A 10 7.25 -5.03 1.60
N MET A 11 7.53 -5.22 2.90
CA MET A 11 8.66 -6.04 3.36
C MET A 11 8.42 -7.56 3.23
N ALA A 12 7.17 -7.99 3.31
CA ALA A 12 6.80 -9.41 3.22
C ALA A 12 6.69 -9.84 1.75
N ASP A 13 7.27 -10.99 1.43
CA ASP A 13 7.21 -11.59 0.10
C ASP A 13 7.35 -13.12 0.21
N LEU A 14 7.07 -13.80 -0.89
CA LEU A 14 7.24 -15.24 -1.00
C LEU A 14 8.72 -15.64 -1.09
N PRO A 15 9.07 -16.89 -0.75
CA PRO A 15 10.40 -17.41 -0.97
C PRO A 15 10.77 -17.39 -2.46
N ARG A 16 12.00 -16.99 -2.76
CA ARG A 16 12.58 -16.91 -4.09
C ARG A 16 13.82 -17.80 -4.18
N GLU A 17 13.91 -18.60 -5.22
CA GLU A 17 15.03 -19.55 -5.42
C GLU A 17 16.35 -18.82 -5.68
N ASP A 18 16.31 -17.69 -6.43
CA ASP A 18 17.50 -16.91 -6.78
C ASP A 18 18.24 -16.29 -5.59
N ILE A 19 17.52 -16.09 -4.46
CA ILE A 19 18.10 -15.54 -3.22
C ILE A 19 18.12 -16.54 -2.06
N GLY A 20 17.59 -17.76 -2.25
CA GLY A 20 17.58 -18.82 -1.26
C GLY A 20 16.66 -18.57 -0.05
N GLY A 21 15.62 -17.74 -0.20
CA GLY A 21 14.66 -17.45 0.86
C GLY A 21 13.74 -16.29 0.54
N THR A 22 13.05 -15.76 1.54
CA THR A 22 12.31 -14.50 1.37
C THR A 22 13.25 -13.31 1.43
N PRO A 23 12.94 -12.17 0.78
CA PRO A 23 13.73 -10.93 0.90
C PRO A 23 14.00 -10.57 2.36
N MET A 24 13.00 -10.71 3.23
CA MET A 24 13.13 -10.45 4.66
C MET A 24 14.09 -11.44 5.35
N SER A 25 14.09 -12.73 4.96
CA SER A 25 14.94 -13.73 5.62
C SER A 25 16.42 -13.55 5.28
N VAL A 26 16.73 -13.09 4.07
CA VAL A 26 18.11 -12.91 3.59
C VAL A 26 18.68 -11.50 3.82
N ALA A 27 17.82 -10.51 4.10
CA ALA A 27 18.25 -9.15 4.35
C ALA A 27 19.10 -9.03 5.64
N HIS A 28 20.13 -8.20 5.60
CA HIS A 28 20.94 -7.86 6.76
C HIS A 28 20.19 -6.88 7.68
N LYS A 29 19.54 -7.40 8.72
CA LYS A 29 18.66 -6.65 9.64
C LYS A 29 18.95 -6.92 11.13
N PRO A 30 20.18 -6.74 11.61
CA PRO A 30 20.61 -7.21 12.93
C PRO A 30 19.80 -6.60 14.08
N ASN A 31 19.31 -5.38 13.94
CA ASN A 31 18.50 -4.73 14.98
C ASN A 31 17.10 -5.36 15.07
N MET A 32 16.46 -5.65 13.95
CA MET A 32 15.16 -6.34 13.91
C MET A 32 15.30 -7.76 14.46
N ASP A 33 16.34 -8.49 14.06
CA ASP A 33 16.62 -9.84 14.54
C ASP A 33 16.86 -9.87 16.06
N LYS A 34 17.56 -8.86 16.59
CA LYS A 34 17.76 -8.71 18.04
C LYS A 34 16.45 -8.44 18.77
N LEU A 35 15.61 -7.57 18.23
CA LEU A 35 14.31 -7.27 18.82
C LEU A 35 13.38 -8.48 18.76
N ALA A 36 13.33 -9.19 17.66
CA ALA A 36 12.49 -10.38 17.50
C ALA A 36 12.79 -11.46 18.55
N LYS A 37 14.07 -11.63 18.94
CA LYS A 37 14.48 -12.62 19.96
C LYS A 37 13.92 -12.34 21.37
N VAL A 38 13.58 -11.10 21.67
CA VAL A 38 13.11 -10.67 23.01
C VAL A 38 11.66 -10.16 22.98
N SER A 39 11.01 -10.22 21.83
CA SER A 39 9.67 -9.70 21.61
C SER A 39 8.65 -10.83 21.40
N ARG A 40 7.38 -10.50 21.45
CA ARG A 40 6.32 -11.36 20.94
C ARG A 40 6.20 -11.15 19.44
N VAL A 41 6.30 -12.24 18.67
CA VAL A 41 6.20 -12.24 17.22
C VAL A 41 4.96 -13.03 16.80
N GLY A 42 4.25 -12.56 15.79
CA GLY A 42 3.07 -13.23 15.27
C GLY A 42 2.74 -12.78 13.86
N LEU A 43 1.73 -13.41 13.28
CA LEU A 43 1.16 -13.04 11.99
C LEU A 43 -0.18 -12.35 12.22
N VAL A 44 -0.41 -11.28 11.50
CA VAL A 44 -1.67 -10.52 11.53
C VAL A 44 -2.21 -10.42 10.10
N LYS A 45 -3.48 -10.76 9.92
CA LYS A 45 -4.18 -10.52 8.66
C LYS A 45 -4.63 -9.05 8.64
N THR A 46 -4.02 -8.27 7.77
CA THR A 46 -4.27 -6.82 7.66
C THR A 46 -5.24 -6.46 6.55
N VAL A 47 -5.54 -7.40 5.64
CA VAL A 47 -6.51 -7.23 4.55
C VAL A 47 -7.45 -8.42 4.55
N GLU A 48 -8.75 -8.18 4.68
CA GLU A 48 -9.78 -9.21 4.59
C GLU A 48 -9.96 -9.70 3.14
N ASP A 49 -10.44 -10.95 2.97
CA ASP A 49 -10.52 -11.61 1.65
C ASP A 49 -11.48 -10.91 0.67
N ASN A 50 -12.45 -10.17 1.20
CA ASN A 50 -13.42 -9.40 0.42
C ASN A 50 -12.95 -7.98 0.05
N LEU A 51 -11.78 -7.57 0.49
CA LEU A 51 -11.20 -6.26 0.20
C LEU A 51 -10.04 -6.38 -0.79
N LYS A 52 -9.91 -5.39 -1.66
CA LYS A 52 -8.75 -5.33 -2.55
C LYS A 52 -7.49 -5.03 -1.73
N PRO A 53 -6.39 -5.77 -1.93
CA PRO A 53 -5.12 -5.48 -1.27
C PRO A 53 -4.63 -4.08 -1.61
N GLY A 54 -4.26 -3.33 -0.56
CA GLY A 54 -3.72 -1.99 -0.70
C GLY A 54 -3.15 -1.49 0.63
N SER A 55 -2.15 -0.63 0.57
CA SER A 55 -1.53 -0.06 1.77
C SER A 55 -2.52 0.76 2.60
N ASP A 56 -3.47 1.41 1.97
CA ASP A 56 -4.56 2.17 2.60
C ASP A 56 -5.44 1.27 3.48
N VAL A 57 -5.91 0.14 2.94
CA VAL A 57 -6.69 -0.86 3.67
C VAL A 57 -5.88 -1.47 4.81
N ALA A 58 -4.64 -1.90 4.52
CA ALA A 58 -3.77 -2.51 5.50
C ALA A 58 -3.42 -1.55 6.64
N ASN A 59 -3.16 -0.27 6.35
CA ASN A 59 -2.84 0.75 7.34
C ASN A 59 -4.02 1.04 8.27
N LEU A 60 -5.25 1.08 7.77
CA LEU A 60 -6.44 1.19 8.62
C LEU A 60 -6.49 0.04 9.62
N SER A 61 -6.31 -1.20 9.16
CA SER A 61 -6.28 -2.39 10.03
C SER A 61 -5.18 -2.32 11.09
N VAL A 62 -3.97 -1.92 10.71
CA VAL A 62 -2.83 -1.76 11.64
C VAL A 62 -3.11 -0.71 12.70
N LEU A 63 -3.81 0.36 12.35
CA LEU A 63 -4.23 1.40 13.28
C LEU A 63 -5.45 1.02 14.13
N GLY A 64 -6.06 -0.14 13.89
CA GLY A 64 -7.19 -0.65 14.65
C GLY A 64 -8.56 -0.20 14.14
N TYR A 65 -8.62 0.35 12.94
CA TYR A 65 -9.87 0.68 12.24
C TYR A 65 -10.28 -0.48 11.34
N ASP A 66 -11.54 -0.88 11.39
CA ASP A 66 -12.08 -1.88 10.50
C ASP A 66 -12.27 -1.30 9.09
N PRO A 67 -11.51 -1.75 8.08
CA PRO A 67 -11.64 -1.21 6.73
C PRO A 67 -13.02 -1.45 6.10
N ALA A 68 -13.74 -2.49 6.50
CA ALA A 68 -15.08 -2.75 6.01
C ALA A 68 -16.08 -1.65 6.42
N ILE A 69 -15.78 -0.95 7.50
CA ILE A 69 -16.61 0.14 8.02
C ILE A 69 -16.11 1.51 7.57
N TYR A 70 -14.77 1.72 7.62
CA TYR A 70 -14.18 3.05 7.51
C TYR A 70 -13.54 3.34 6.15
N TYR A 71 -13.34 2.31 5.31
CA TYR A 71 -12.71 2.52 4.01
C TYR A 71 -13.75 2.85 2.93
N SER A 72 -13.79 4.09 2.52
CA SER A 72 -14.66 4.57 1.43
C SER A 72 -13.92 4.74 0.09
N GLY A 73 -12.63 4.43 0.08
CA GLY A 73 -11.76 4.60 -1.08
C GLY A 73 -10.49 5.38 -0.74
N ARG A 74 -9.51 5.32 -1.64
CA ARG A 74 -8.22 5.96 -1.42
C ARG A 74 -8.28 7.49 -1.61
N SER A 75 -9.06 7.96 -2.59
CA SER A 75 -9.15 9.39 -2.90
C SER A 75 -9.62 10.27 -1.73
N PRO A 76 -10.65 9.88 -0.95
CA PRO A 76 -11.04 10.65 0.22
C PRO A 76 -9.96 10.75 1.30
N LEU A 77 -9.18 9.66 1.50
CA LEU A 77 -8.09 9.65 2.47
C LEU A 77 -6.95 10.58 2.03
N GLU A 78 -6.61 10.57 0.74
CA GLU A 78 -5.60 11.46 0.17
C GLU A 78 -6.06 12.93 0.22
N ALA A 79 -7.32 13.21 -0.11
CA ALA A 79 -7.91 14.55 0.00
C ALA A 79 -7.82 15.09 1.43
N GLY A 80 -8.21 14.29 2.43
CA GLY A 80 -8.08 14.65 3.84
C GLY A 80 -6.64 14.89 4.26
N SER A 81 -5.68 14.09 3.75
CA SER A 81 -4.27 14.22 4.10
C SER A 81 -3.63 15.52 3.63
N ILE A 82 -4.11 16.09 2.54
CA ILE A 82 -3.65 17.40 1.99
C ILE A 82 -4.51 18.59 2.46
N GLY A 83 -5.44 18.34 3.39
CA GLY A 83 -6.22 19.40 4.03
C GLY A 83 -7.46 19.84 3.25
N ILE A 84 -7.94 19.05 2.30
CA ILE A 84 -9.22 19.29 1.63
C ILE A 84 -10.35 18.88 2.56
N ASP A 85 -11.20 19.84 2.92
CA ASP A 85 -12.41 19.60 3.73
C ASP A 85 -13.54 19.12 2.83
N MET A 86 -13.80 17.82 2.85
CA MET A 86 -14.82 17.17 2.03
C MET A 86 -16.17 17.13 2.74
N LYS A 87 -17.23 17.54 2.05
CA LYS A 87 -18.61 17.36 2.49
C LYS A 87 -19.11 15.96 2.19
N PRO A 88 -20.15 15.45 2.88
CA PRO A 88 -20.71 14.12 2.62
C PRO A 88 -21.22 13.88 1.19
N THR A 89 -21.47 14.97 0.45
CA THR A 89 -21.95 14.94 -0.95
C THR A 89 -20.84 15.03 -1.99
N ASP A 90 -19.60 15.27 -1.55
CA ASP A 90 -18.48 15.47 -2.48
C ASP A 90 -17.96 14.13 -2.97
N VAL A 91 -17.50 14.13 -4.22
CA VAL A 91 -16.85 12.98 -4.85
C VAL A 91 -15.42 13.35 -5.19
N SER A 92 -14.48 12.54 -4.73
CA SER A 92 -13.06 12.75 -5.01
C SER A 92 -12.55 11.72 -6.02
N PHE A 93 -11.69 12.16 -6.91
CA PHE A 93 -11.00 11.31 -7.89
C PHE A 93 -9.50 11.43 -7.68
N ARG A 94 -8.82 10.28 -7.75
CA ARG A 94 -7.35 10.24 -7.81
C ARG A 94 -6.94 10.27 -9.28
N THR A 95 -6.01 11.16 -9.61
CA THR A 95 -5.48 11.29 -10.98
C THR A 95 -3.97 11.12 -10.97
N ASN A 96 -3.46 10.33 -11.89
CA ASN A 96 -2.02 10.20 -12.15
C ASN A 96 -1.70 10.83 -13.51
N LEU A 97 -0.60 11.57 -13.58
CA LEU A 97 -0.01 12.00 -14.83
C LEU A 97 0.94 10.91 -15.32
N VAL A 98 0.78 10.50 -16.58
CA VAL A 98 1.58 9.42 -17.17
C VAL A 98 2.04 9.83 -18.57
N THR A 99 3.17 9.27 -19.01
CA THR A 99 3.60 9.30 -20.40
C THR A 99 3.18 7.99 -21.05
N LEU A 100 2.42 8.08 -22.14
CA LEU A 100 2.00 6.91 -22.91
C LEU A 100 3.03 6.57 -23.98
N SER A 101 3.16 5.28 -24.30
CA SER A 101 3.89 4.81 -25.48
C SER A 101 3.06 5.03 -26.76
N ASP A 102 3.73 5.11 -27.90
CA ASP A 102 3.11 5.27 -29.23
C ASP A 102 2.59 3.94 -29.81
N GLU A 103 2.40 2.92 -28.97
CA GLU A 103 1.90 1.62 -29.41
C GLU A 103 0.41 1.66 -29.80
N PRO A 104 -0.04 0.80 -30.73
CA PRO A 104 -1.45 0.66 -31.03
C PRO A 104 -2.27 0.24 -29.80
N VAL A 105 -3.46 0.82 -29.66
CA VAL A 105 -4.37 0.48 -28.57
C VAL A 105 -5.05 -0.87 -28.87
N TYR A 106 -4.99 -1.79 -27.91
CA TYR A 106 -5.64 -3.11 -27.97
C TYR A 106 -6.73 -3.20 -26.92
N GLU A 107 -7.83 -3.90 -27.23
CA GLU A 107 -9.01 -4.01 -26.35
C GLU A 107 -8.73 -4.79 -25.05
N ASP A 108 -7.73 -5.67 -25.05
CA ASP A 108 -7.35 -6.51 -23.92
C ASP A 108 -6.32 -5.86 -22.98
N LYS A 109 -5.87 -4.66 -23.31
CA LYS A 109 -4.88 -3.92 -22.50
C LYS A 109 -5.53 -2.76 -21.73
N THR A 110 -4.94 -2.44 -20.60
CA THR A 110 -5.29 -1.28 -19.77
C THR A 110 -4.39 -0.09 -20.09
N ILE A 111 -4.77 1.11 -19.65
CA ILE A 111 -3.92 2.30 -19.80
C ILE A 111 -2.52 2.12 -19.17
N LEU A 112 -2.41 1.30 -18.13
CA LEU A 112 -1.13 1.03 -17.47
C LEU A 112 -0.15 0.25 -18.34
N ASP A 113 -0.67 -0.57 -19.29
CA ASP A 113 0.15 -1.34 -20.22
C ASP A 113 0.84 -0.45 -21.26
N TYR A 114 0.35 0.79 -21.43
CA TYR A 114 0.86 1.79 -22.36
C TYR A 114 1.70 2.89 -21.68
N CYS A 115 1.85 2.84 -20.38
CA CYS A 115 2.66 3.84 -19.67
C CYS A 115 4.16 3.59 -19.92
N ALA A 116 4.80 4.48 -20.63
CA ALA A 116 6.24 4.47 -20.86
C ALA A 116 7.01 4.95 -19.62
N ASP A 117 6.44 5.92 -18.87
CA ASP A 117 7.01 6.44 -17.64
C ASP A 117 5.91 7.06 -16.76
N GLU A 118 6.00 6.87 -15.46
CA GLU A 118 5.10 7.50 -14.49
C GLU A 118 5.71 8.84 -14.04
N ILE A 119 5.23 9.95 -14.57
CA ILE A 119 5.70 11.32 -14.26
C ILE A 119 5.21 11.76 -12.86
N GLY A 120 5.31 10.90 -11.89
CA GLY A 120 4.97 11.21 -10.52
C GLY A 120 3.46 11.12 -10.22
N ARG A 121 3.16 10.98 -8.95
CA ARG A 121 1.79 11.00 -8.43
C ARG A 121 1.40 12.43 -8.15
N ALA A 122 0.61 13.04 -9.04
CA ALA A 122 -0.07 14.28 -8.71
C ALA A 122 -1.17 13.96 -7.70
N HIS A 123 -1.03 14.44 -6.49
CA HIS A 123 -2.13 14.51 -5.53
C HIS A 123 -2.93 15.77 -5.83
N VAL A 124 -4.12 15.64 -6.37
CA VAL A 124 -5.09 16.72 -6.57
C VAL A 124 -6.27 16.43 -5.70
#